data_bfc4d6dec6478f3ab662d09c010a4ab5
#
_entry.id   bfc4d6dec6478f3ab662d09c010a4ab5
#
_cell.length_a   1.000
_cell.length_b   1.000
_cell.length_c   1.000
_cell.angle_alpha   90.00
_cell.angle_beta   90.00
_cell.angle_gamma   90.00
#
_symmetry.space_group_name_H-M   'P 1'
#
loop_
_entity.id
_entity.type
_entity.pdbx_description
1 polymer ?
#
loop_
_entity_poly.entity_id
_entity_poly.type
_entity_poly.pdbx_seq_one_letter_code
_entity_poly.pdbx_strand_id
1 'polypeptide(L)'
;MEYFNRYKVRNYPIFVAFKLLSMDNSYFSSRISKEQKEFRLNQSAKSIWMTGLSGAGKTTLGLALEKELFHRGFFIQLLDGDDVRLGLNKDLTYSEEGRTENIRRIAEVNALYNNSGIITINCFISPTNAIRKLARSIIGPANFIEVFVSAPLSLCEKRDVKGFYQKARQGLIKEFTGIDSPFQEPEHPDLILETSFDTVKQTLQRMIDFIVPLIQYHPE
;
A
#
# COMPACT_ATOMS: atom_id res chain seq x y z
N MET A 1 -19.95 36.50 20.71
CA MET A 1 -19.14 35.72 21.67
C MET A 1 -19.79 34.37 22.05
N GLU A 2 -20.77 33.86 21.27
CA GLU A 2 -21.51 32.64 21.61
C GLU A 2 -21.25 31.41 20.68
N TYR A 3 -20.32 31.50 19.75
CA TYR A 3 -20.05 30.40 18.79
C TYR A 3 -18.88 29.46 19.19
N PHE A 4 -18.18 29.73 20.30
CA PHE A 4 -16.97 28.95 20.66
C PHE A 4 -17.19 27.79 21.64
N ASN A 5 -18.42 27.46 22.03
CA ASN A 5 -18.65 26.54 23.15
C ASN A 5 -19.15 25.12 22.72
N ARG A 6 -19.09 24.76 21.44
CA ARG A 6 -19.63 23.46 20.98
C ARG A 6 -18.62 22.38 20.63
N TYR A 7 -17.33 22.67 20.63
CA TYR A 7 -16.32 21.65 20.36
C TYR A 7 -15.36 21.54 21.55
N LYS A 8 -15.61 20.57 22.42
CA LYS A 8 -14.60 20.09 23.37
C LYS A 8 -13.48 19.40 22.58
N VAL A 9 -12.55 20.20 22.07
CA VAL A 9 -11.30 19.70 21.48
C VAL A 9 -10.39 19.33 22.65
N ARG A 10 -10.22 18.03 22.89
CA ARG A 10 -9.29 17.51 23.89
C ARG A 10 -7.88 18.00 23.56
N ASN A 11 -7.30 18.77 24.50
CA ASN A 11 -5.87 19.04 24.67
C ASN A 11 -5.04 19.38 23.41
N TYR A 12 -5.38 20.49 22.74
CA TYR A 12 -4.38 21.17 21.93
C TYR A 12 -3.70 22.24 22.82
N PRO A 13 -2.35 22.30 22.84
CA PRO A 13 -1.66 23.35 23.62
C PRO A 13 -2.11 24.74 23.12
N ILE A 14 -2.31 25.66 24.04
CA ILE A 14 -2.70 27.08 23.85
C ILE A 14 -1.85 27.81 22.78
N PHE A 15 -0.69 27.27 22.42
CA PHE A 15 0.22 27.77 21.39
C PHE A 15 -0.39 27.82 19.98
N VAL A 16 -1.38 26.99 19.65
CA VAL A 16 -2.03 26.96 18.32
C VAL A 16 -2.99 28.14 18.15
N ALA A 17 -3.64 28.61 19.24
CA ALA A 17 -4.59 29.70 19.17
C ALA A 17 -3.92 31.08 18.95
N PHE A 18 -2.69 31.29 19.45
CA PHE A 18 -1.97 32.56 19.30
C PHE A 18 -1.40 32.74 17.88
N LYS A 19 -1.09 31.66 17.16
CA LYS A 19 -0.55 31.72 15.80
C LYS A 19 -1.62 32.06 14.74
N LEU A 20 -2.89 31.87 15.07
CA LEU A 20 -4.03 32.18 14.19
C LEU A 20 -4.33 33.67 14.06
N LEU A 21 -3.93 34.46 15.06
CA LEU A 21 -4.22 35.92 15.12
C LEU A 21 -3.19 36.81 14.40
N SER A 22 -2.07 36.23 13.93
CA SER A 22 -1.02 36.95 13.17
C SER A 22 -0.84 36.43 11.73
N MET A 23 -1.89 35.81 11.18
CA MET A 23 -1.82 35.22 9.84
C MET A 23 -1.95 36.31 8.78
N ASP A 24 -0.93 36.45 7.97
CA ASP A 24 -0.95 37.28 6.77
C ASP A 24 -1.60 36.54 5.58
N ASN A 25 -1.78 37.24 4.45
CA ASN A 25 -2.36 36.65 3.23
C ASN A 25 -1.57 35.45 2.69
N SER A 26 -0.29 35.26 3.06
CA SER A 26 0.53 34.14 2.63
C SER A 26 0.09 32.81 3.26
N TYR A 27 -0.48 32.85 4.46
CA TYR A 27 -1.03 31.67 5.12
C TYR A 27 -2.17 31.03 4.32
N PHE A 28 -3.02 31.84 3.70
CA PHE A 28 -4.17 31.35 2.94
C PHE A 28 -3.81 30.89 1.51
N SER A 29 -2.62 31.21 1.03
CA SER A 29 -2.14 30.88 -0.31
C SER A 29 -1.24 29.64 -0.36
N SER A 30 -0.69 29.19 0.77
CA SER A 30 0.20 28.04 0.83
C SER A 30 -0.55 26.72 1.11
N ARG A 31 -0.24 25.67 0.36
CA ARG A 31 -0.72 24.32 0.67
C ARG A 31 0.02 23.78 1.89
N ILE A 32 -0.67 23.03 2.74
CA ILE A 32 -0.05 22.25 3.82
C ILE A 32 0.86 21.20 3.16
N SER A 33 2.14 21.19 3.54
CA SER A 33 3.13 20.27 2.97
C SER A 33 2.95 18.83 3.47
N LYS A 34 3.60 17.88 2.79
CA LYS A 34 3.64 16.47 3.19
C LYS A 34 4.25 16.36 4.61
N GLU A 35 5.37 17.02 4.85
CA GLU A 35 6.11 16.98 6.12
C GLU A 35 5.25 17.48 7.29
N GLN A 36 4.47 18.53 7.08
CA GLN A 36 3.53 19.04 8.11
C GLN A 36 2.43 18.03 8.45
N LYS A 37 1.97 17.25 7.46
CA LYS A 37 0.96 16.20 7.66
C LYS A 37 1.57 14.98 8.36
N GLU A 38 2.77 14.56 7.94
CA GLU A 38 3.54 13.48 8.56
C GLU A 38 3.86 13.78 10.02
N PHE A 39 4.32 15.00 10.32
CA PHE A 39 4.50 15.49 11.68
C PHE A 39 3.21 15.35 12.51
N ARG A 40 2.08 15.81 11.95
CA ARG A 40 0.79 15.77 12.64
C ARG A 40 0.30 14.33 12.89
N LEU A 41 0.57 13.43 11.96
CA LEU A 41 0.21 12.02 12.06
C LEU A 41 1.25 11.20 12.83
N ASN A 42 2.40 11.78 13.16
CA ASN A 42 3.53 11.12 13.80
C ASN A 42 3.98 9.86 13.05
N GLN A 43 4.05 9.96 11.72
CA GLN A 43 4.44 8.87 10.83
C GLN A 43 5.08 9.39 9.55
N SER A 44 5.91 8.57 8.89
CA SER A 44 6.45 8.82 7.57
C SER A 44 5.64 8.03 6.54
N ALA A 45 5.02 8.73 5.59
CA ALA A 45 4.15 8.11 4.60
C ALA A 45 4.97 7.33 3.57
N LYS A 46 4.72 6.03 3.49
CA LYS A 46 5.31 5.08 2.54
C LYS A 46 4.23 4.24 1.88
N SER A 47 4.52 3.76 0.69
CA SER A 47 3.70 2.76 -0.02
C SER A 47 4.39 1.41 0.10
N ILE A 48 3.82 0.53 0.92
CA ILE A 48 4.25 -0.86 1.08
C ILE A 48 3.64 -1.64 -0.07
N TRP A 49 4.45 -1.98 -1.08
CA TRP A 49 4.01 -2.60 -2.32
C TRP A 49 4.30 -4.08 -2.33
N MET A 50 3.27 -4.89 -2.02
CA MET A 50 3.38 -6.34 -2.00
C MET A 50 3.13 -6.90 -3.39
N THR A 51 4.11 -7.63 -3.94
CA THR A 51 4.03 -8.36 -5.21
C THR A 51 4.17 -9.86 -5.00
N GLY A 52 3.69 -10.67 -5.94
CA GLY A 52 3.75 -12.15 -5.89
C GLY A 52 2.54 -12.79 -6.58
N LEU A 53 2.61 -14.09 -6.81
CA LEU A 53 1.57 -14.87 -7.46
C LEU A 53 0.22 -14.79 -6.73
N SER A 54 -0.87 -15.06 -7.44
CA SER A 54 -2.17 -15.31 -6.80
C SER A 54 -2.01 -16.46 -5.79
N GLY A 55 -2.63 -16.39 -4.62
CA GLY A 55 -2.46 -17.44 -3.59
C GLY A 55 -1.13 -17.41 -2.81
N ALA A 56 -0.19 -16.49 -3.13
CA ALA A 56 1.06 -16.36 -2.37
C ALA A 56 0.87 -15.84 -0.92
N GLY A 57 -0.26 -15.22 -0.61
CA GLY A 57 -0.58 -14.76 0.75
C GLY A 57 -0.59 -13.23 0.93
N LYS A 58 -0.50 -12.44 -0.14
CA LYS A 58 -0.46 -10.97 -0.09
C LYS A 58 -1.59 -10.36 0.73
N THR A 59 -2.85 -10.66 0.36
CA THR A 59 -4.04 -10.13 1.05
C THR A 59 -4.07 -10.53 2.52
N THR A 60 -3.74 -11.79 2.84
CA THR A 60 -3.70 -12.28 4.23
C THR A 60 -2.67 -11.52 5.07
N LEU A 61 -1.46 -11.33 4.53
CA LEU A 61 -0.41 -10.58 5.20
C LEU A 61 -0.72 -9.08 5.23
N GLY A 62 -1.30 -8.52 4.16
CA GLY A 62 -1.72 -7.13 4.10
C GLY A 62 -2.75 -6.78 5.18
N LEU A 63 -3.80 -7.59 5.31
CA LEU A 63 -4.82 -7.43 6.36
C LEU A 63 -4.26 -7.59 7.79
N ALA A 64 -3.31 -8.53 7.96
CA ALA A 64 -2.66 -8.72 9.25
C ALA A 64 -1.76 -7.53 9.62
N LEU A 65 -1.00 -7.02 8.64
CA LEU A 65 -0.15 -5.84 8.80
C LEU A 65 -0.99 -4.58 9.07
N GLU A 66 -2.08 -4.38 8.33
CA GLU A 66 -3.02 -3.27 8.54
C GLU A 66 -3.50 -3.21 9.99
N LYS A 67 -4.00 -4.34 10.52
CA LYS A 67 -4.48 -4.45 11.90
C LYS A 67 -3.38 -4.12 12.90
N GLU A 68 -2.18 -4.65 12.71
CA GLU A 68 -1.07 -4.44 13.64
C GLU A 68 -0.59 -2.99 13.63
N LEU A 69 -0.44 -2.38 12.44
CA LEU A 69 -0.06 -0.98 12.32
C LEU A 69 -1.13 -0.05 12.89
N PHE A 70 -2.42 -0.36 12.69
CA PHE A 70 -3.52 0.39 13.28
C PHE A 70 -3.47 0.36 14.83
N HIS A 71 -3.23 -0.81 15.43
CA HIS A 71 -3.08 -0.95 16.88
C HIS A 71 -1.87 -0.18 17.43
N ARG A 72 -0.83 0.02 16.62
CA ARG A 72 0.34 0.84 16.96
C ARG A 72 0.11 2.34 16.75
N GLY A 73 -1.08 2.74 16.30
CA GLY A 73 -1.47 4.15 16.14
C GLY A 73 -1.12 4.76 14.78
N PHE A 74 -0.67 3.97 13.81
CA PHE A 74 -0.44 4.46 12.45
C PHE A 74 -1.77 4.65 11.71
N PHE A 75 -1.81 5.66 10.85
CA PHE A 75 -2.93 5.91 9.94
C PHE A 75 -2.59 5.35 8.55
N ILE A 76 -3.34 4.34 8.14
CA ILE A 76 -3.02 3.50 6.99
C ILE A 76 -4.23 3.28 6.09
N GLN A 77 -3.99 2.96 4.82
CA GLN A 77 -4.98 2.52 3.86
C GLN A 77 -4.51 1.25 3.15
N LEU A 78 -5.29 0.19 3.24
CA LEU A 78 -5.07 -1.02 2.44
C LEU A 78 -5.76 -0.89 1.09
N LEU A 79 -5.05 -1.25 0.01
CA LEU A 79 -5.54 -1.35 -1.36
C LEU A 79 -5.31 -2.78 -1.85
N ASP A 80 -6.40 -3.51 -2.10
CA ASP A 80 -6.35 -4.87 -2.65
C ASP A 80 -6.77 -4.89 -4.11
N GLY A 81 -6.17 -5.79 -4.88
CA GLY A 81 -6.40 -5.90 -6.33
C GLY A 81 -7.85 -6.23 -6.70
N ASP A 82 -8.54 -7.00 -5.88
CA ASP A 82 -9.94 -7.33 -6.14
C ASP A 82 -10.86 -6.14 -5.87
N ASP A 83 -10.64 -5.42 -4.75
CA ASP A 83 -11.47 -4.28 -4.36
C ASP A 83 -11.36 -3.13 -5.36
N VAL A 84 -10.13 -2.79 -5.80
CA VAL A 84 -9.96 -1.69 -6.78
C VAL A 84 -10.57 -2.02 -8.14
N ARG A 85 -10.65 -3.29 -8.52
CA ARG A 85 -11.31 -3.73 -9.76
C ARG A 85 -12.83 -3.73 -9.69
N LEU A 86 -13.41 -3.72 -8.50
CA LEU A 86 -14.86 -3.54 -8.34
C LEU A 86 -15.29 -2.06 -8.46
N GLY A 87 -14.37 -1.13 -8.24
CA GLY A 87 -14.63 0.31 -8.24
C GLY A 87 -13.77 1.07 -9.24
N LEU A 88 -12.63 1.57 -8.76
CA LEU A 88 -11.71 2.47 -9.48
C LEU A 88 -11.30 1.96 -10.88
N ASN A 89 -11.09 0.65 -11.01
CA ASN A 89 -10.55 0.00 -12.21
C ASN A 89 -11.54 -1.01 -12.83
N LYS A 90 -12.85 -0.84 -12.60
CA LYS A 90 -13.90 -1.74 -13.11
C LYS A 90 -13.99 -1.78 -14.65
N ASP A 91 -13.48 -0.75 -15.30
CA ASP A 91 -13.44 -0.59 -16.76
C ASP A 91 -12.27 -1.31 -17.42
N LEU A 92 -11.29 -1.81 -16.62
CA LEU A 92 -10.06 -2.40 -17.14
C LEU A 92 -10.17 -3.92 -17.32
N THR A 93 -9.62 -4.41 -18.43
CA THR A 93 -9.46 -5.84 -18.70
C THR A 93 -8.24 -6.43 -17.99
N TYR A 94 -8.02 -7.75 -18.19
CA TYR A 94 -6.83 -8.45 -17.71
C TYR A 94 -5.72 -8.56 -18.76
N SER A 95 -5.87 -7.87 -19.92
CA SER A 95 -4.80 -7.76 -20.92
C SER A 95 -3.55 -7.08 -20.34
N GLU A 96 -2.43 -7.16 -21.03
CA GLU A 96 -1.18 -6.52 -20.61
C GLU A 96 -1.35 -5.01 -20.42
N GLU A 97 -2.04 -4.34 -21.37
CA GLU A 97 -2.36 -2.92 -21.30
C GLU A 97 -3.28 -2.62 -20.10
N GLY A 98 -4.32 -3.43 -19.91
CA GLY A 98 -5.26 -3.28 -18.79
C GLY A 98 -4.57 -3.47 -17.44
N ARG A 99 -3.61 -4.38 -17.33
CA ARG A 99 -2.80 -4.57 -16.10
C ARG A 99 -1.85 -3.40 -15.86
N THR A 100 -1.22 -2.89 -16.92
CA THR A 100 -0.33 -1.72 -16.84
C THR A 100 -1.09 -0.49 -16.37
N GLU A 101 -2.25 -0.22 -16.98
CA GLU A 101 -3.10 0.92 -16.60
C GLU A 101 -3.67 0.75 -15.18
N ASN A 102 -4.03 -0.48 -14.78
CA ASN A 102 -4.45 -0.78 -13.42
C ASN A 102 -3.36 -0.35 -12.40
N ILE A 103 -2.12 -0.76 -12.62
CA ILE A 103 -1.01 -0.42 -11.73
C ILE A 103 -0.70 1.08 -11.79
N ARG A 104 -0.77 1.70 -12.96
CA ARG A 104 -0.57 3.14 -13.11
C ARG A 104 -1.57 3.93 -12.26
N ARG A 105 -2.88 3.63 -12.37
CA ARG A 105 -3.92 4.32 -11.58
C ARG A 105 -3.72 4.13 -10.08
N ILE A 106 -3.38 2.91 -9.66
CA ILE A 106 -3.11 2.61 -8.25
C ILE A 106 -1.89 3.39 -7.75
N ALA A 107 -0.84 3.50 -8.55
CA ALA A 107 0.35 4.28 -8.19
C ALA A 107 0.03 5.77 -8.01
N GLU A 108 -0.81 6.38 -8.87
CA GLU A 108 -1.28 7.75 -8.70
C GLU A 108 -2.07 7.93 -7.39
N VAL A 109 -2.97 6.99 -7.09
CA VAL A 109 -3.72 7.00 -5.82
C VAL A 109 -2.77 6.93 -4.63
N ASN A 110 -1.75 6.07 -4.70
CA ASN A 110 -0.72 5.99 -3.66
C ASN A 110 0.05 7.29 -3.48
N ALA A 111 0.43 7.95 -4.58
CA ALA A 111 1.10 9.25 -4.53
C ALA A 111 0.23 10.31 -3.82
N LEU A 112 -1.09 10.31 -4.06
CA LEU A 112 -2.04 11.19 -3.36
C LEU A 112 -2.13 10.88 -1.87
N TYR A 113 -2.20 9.60 -1.48
CA TYR A 113 -2.19 9.18 -0.08
C TYR A 113 -0.88 9.57 0.63
N ASN A 114 0.28 9.30 0.01
CA ASN A 114 1.57 9.65 0.59
C ASN A 114 1.72 11.17 0.76
N ASN A 115 1.26 11.97 -0.23
CA ASN A 115 1.22 13.44 -0.11
C ASN A 115 0.25 13.94 0.96
N SER A 116 -0.63 13.07 1.44
CA SER A 116 -1.54 13.33 2.55
C SER A 116 -1.00 12.84 3.90
N GLY A 117 0.22 12.30 3.93
CA GLY A 117 0.84 11.75 5.13
C GLY A 117 0.36 10.33 5.48
N ILE A 118 -0.38 9.66 4.58
CA ILE A 118 -1.01 8.36 4.81
C ILE A 118 -0.12 7.24 4.28
N ILE A 119 0.10 6.21 5.10
CA ILE A 119 0.79 4.99 4.71
C ILE A 119 -0.18 4.12 3.89
N THR A 120 0.31 3.48 2.83
CA THR A 120 -0.51 2.55 2.05
C THR A 120 0.07 1.14 2.08
N ILE A 121 -0.81 0.14 2.15
CA ILE A 121 -0.49 -1.28 1.97
C ILE A 121 -1.14 -1.72 0.67
N ASN A 122 -0.35 -2.24 -0.26
CA ASN A 122 -0.78 -2.54 -1.61
C ASN A 122 -0.63 -4.02 -1.91
N CYS A 123 -1.73 -4.73 -2.16
CA CYS A 123 -1.76 -6.17 -2.41
C CYS A 123 -2.07 -6.45 -3.90
N PHE A 124 -1.04 -6.42 -4.76
CA PHE A 124 -1.20 -6.61 -6.20
C PHE A 124 -0.24 -7.68 -6.73
N ILE A 125 -0.64 -8.43 -7.77
CA ILE A 125 0.28 -9.37 -8.43
C ILE A 125 1.44 -8.60 -9.03
N SER A 126 1.18 -7.49 -9.76
CA SER A 126 2.19 -6.67 -10.47
C SER A 126 3.28 -7.52 -11.15
N PRO A 127 2.89 -8.30 -12.22
CA PRO A 127 3.63 -9.48 -12.62
C PRO A 127 4.97 -9.21 -13.30
N THR A 128 5.25 -7.98 -13.77
CA THR A 128 6.49 -7.68 -14.49
C THR A 128 7.33 -6.62 -13.80
N ASN A 129 8.65 -6.68 -13.99
CA ASN A 129 9.56 -5.66 -13.49
C ASN A 129 9.23 -4.26 -14.06
N ALA A 130 8.79 -4.20 -15.32
CA ALA A 130 8.42 -2.94 -15.97
C ALA A 130 7.27 -2.22 -15.24
N ILE A 131 6.18 -2.92 -14.91
CA ILE A 131 5.04 -2.29 -14.23
C ILE A 131 5.34 -1.94 -12.77
N ARG A 132 6.21 -2.68 -12.08
CA ARG A 132 6.67 -2.33 -10.72
C ARG A 132 7.59 -1.09 -10.76
N LYS A 133 8.50 -1.01 -11.74
CA LYS A 133 9.32 0.19 -11.99
C LYS A 133 8.46 1.41 -12.31
N LEU A 134 7.38 1.24 -13.09
CA LEU A 134 6.40 2.31 -13.35
C LEU A 134 5.74 2.78 -12.04
N ALA A 135 5.25 1.87 -11.20
CA ALA A 135 4.65 2.23 -9.91
C ALA A 135 5.66 2.97 -9.01
N ARG A 136 6.89 2.47 -8.90
CA ARG A 136 7.98 3.10 -8.13
C ARG A 136 8.29 4.51 -8.64
N SER A 137 8.27 4.73 -9.96
CA SER A 137 8.55 6.05 -10.55
C SER A 137 7.45 7.09 -10.25
N ILE A 138 6.18 6.67 -10.23
CA ILE A 138 5.03 7.54 -9.96
C ILE A 138 4.95 7.89 -8.48
N ILE A 139 5.09 6.90 -7.60
CA ILE A 139 5.03 7.06 -6.13
C ILE A 139 6.25 7.82 -5.61
N GLY A 140 7.37 7.69 -6.30
CA GLY A 140 8.68 8.18 -5.90
C GLY A 140 9.49 7.10 -5.17
N PRO A 141 10.76 6.88 -5.56
CA PRO A 141 11.60 5.81 -5.02
C PRO A 141 11.75 5.84 -3.49
N ALA A 142 11.83 7.05 -2.91
CA ALA A 142 11.97 7.23 -1.47
C ALA A 142 10.72 6.82 -0.67
N ASN A 143 9.55 6.76 -1.32
CA ASN A 143 8.29 6.41 -0.68
C ASN A 143 7.83 4.98 -1.00
N PHE A 144 8.55 4.23 -1.81
CA PHE A 144 8.16 2.92 -2.32
C PHE A 144 8.97 1.82 -1.64
N ILE A 145 8.30 0.91 -0.95
CA ILE A 145 8.88 -0.26 -0.29
C ILE A 145 8.36 -1.50 -1.02
N GLU A 146 9.21 -2.19 -1.77
CA GLU A 146 8.85 -3.39 -2.53
C GLU A 146 8.98 -4.64 -1.67
N VAL A 147 7.86 -5.31 -1.42
CA VAL A 147 7.81 -6.55 -0.64
C VAL A 147 7.44 -7.71 -1.57
N PHE A 148 8.37 -8.62 -1.78
CA PHE A 148 8.11 -9.84 -2.56
C PHE A 148 7.57 -10.94 -1.65
N VAL A 149 6.29 -11.29 -1.84
CA VAL A 149 5.65 -12.42 -1.17
C VAL A 149 5.86 -13.66 -2.05
N SER A 150 6.90 -14.40 -1.72
CA SER A 150 7.36 -15.58 -2.46
C SER A 150 6.62 -16.83 -2.02
N ALA A 151 6.12 -17.59 -2.98
CA ALA A 151 5.60 -18.94 -2.81
C ALA A 151 5.75 -19.71 -4.13
N PRO A 152 6.14 -20.98 -4.13
CA PRO A 152 6.16 -21.81 -5.31
C PRO A 152 4.77 -21.86 -5.98
N LEU A 153 4.75 -21.88 -7.31
CA LEU A 153 3.50 -21.97 -8.08
C LEU A 153 2.64 -23.17 -7.63
N SER A 154 3.24 -24.32 -7.41
CA SER A 154 2.55 -25.53 -6.95
C SER A 154 1.84 -25.34 -5.61
N LEU A 155 2.41 -24.54 -4.71
CA LEU A 155 1.77 -24.20 -3.44
C LEU A 155 0.62 -23.21 -3.64
N CYS A 156 0.80 -22.22 -4.52
CA CYS A 156 -0.25 -21.27 -4.87
C CYS A 156 -1.46 -21.97 -5.50
N GLU A 157 -1.20 -22.91 -6.43
CA GLU A 157 -2.24 -23.75 -7.05
C GLU A 157 -2.95 -24.64 -6.01
N LYS A 158 -2.21 -25.23 -5.07
CA LYS A 158 -2.80 -26.03 -3.99
C LYS A 158 -3.69 -25.19 -3.08
N ARG A 159 -3.32 -23.95 -2.82
CA ARG A 159 -4.13 -23.03 -2.00
C ARG A 159 -5.40 -22.59 -2.70
N ASP A 160 -5.31 -22.23 -3.96
CA ASP A 160 -6.34 -21.77 -4.92
C ASP A 160 -7.68 -21.31 -4.29
N VAL A 161 -7.61 -20.44 -3.29
CA VAL A 161 -8.74 -20.01 -2.44
C VAL A 161 -9.93 -19.50 -3.26
N LYS A 162 -9.67 -18.98 -4.49
CA LYS A 162 -10.67 -18.39 -5.37
C LYS A 162 -11.05 -19.28 -6.55
N GLY A 163 -10.44 -20.45 -6.68
CA GLY A 163 -10.63 -21.38 -7.81
C GLY A 163 -10.12 -20.85 -9.16
N PHE A 164 -9.24 -19.84 -9.14
CA PHE A 164 -8.76 -19.22 -10.37
C PHE A 164 -7.73 -20.08 -11.09
N TYR A 165 -6.87 -20.79 -10.37
CA TYR A 165 -5.92 -21.71 -10.98
C TYR A 165 -6.64 -22.88 -11.66
N GLN A 166 -7.65 -23.45 -11.01
CA GLN A 166 -8.47 -24.50 -11.60
C GLN A 166 -9.13 -24.03 -12.90
N LYS A 167 -9.72 -22.82 -12.92
CA LYS A 167 -10.34 -22.25 -14.11
C LYS A 167 -9.31 -21.96 -15.21
N ALA A 168 -8.13 -21.47 -14.86
CA ALA A 168 -7.05 -21.21 -15.82
C ALA A 168 -6.55 -22.52 -16.47
N ARG A 169 -6.35 -23.57 -15.66
CA ARG A 169 -5.97 -24.90 -16.19
C ARG A 169 -7.03 -25.52 -17.11
N GLN A 170 -8.30 -25.18 -16.91
CA GLN A 170 -9.41 -25.57 -17.79
C GLN A 170 -9.56 -24.67 -19.03
N GLY A 171 -8.72 -23.64 -19.19
CA GLY A 171 -8.81 -22.68 -20.30
C GLY A 171 -9.97 -21.68 -20.20
N LEU A 172 -10.67 -21.64 -19.05
CA LEU A 172 -11.78 -20.72 -18.80
C LEU A 172 -11.31 -19.30 -18.46
N ILE A 173 -10.10 -19.15 -17.96
CA ILE A 173 -9.43 -17.87 -17.74
C ILE A 173 -8.15 -17.91 -18.59
N LYS A 174 -7.99 -16.91 -19.45
CA LYS A 174 -6.78 -16.71 -20.27
C LYS A 174 -5.88 -15.66 -19.64
N GLU A 175 -4.62 -15.66 -20.05
CA GLU A 175 -3.60 -14.70 -19.58
C GLU A 175 -3.43 -14.71 -18.06
N PHE A 176 -3.60 -15.88 -17.42
CA PHE A 176 -3.48 -16.00 -15.98
C PHE A 176 -2.02 -16.08 -15.56
N THR A 177 -1.58 -15.13 -14.71
CA THR A 177 -0.19 -15.03 -14.25
C THR A 177 0.26 -16.29 -13.54
N GLY A 178 1.35 -16.88 -14.02
CA GLY A 178 1.93 -18.13 -13.51
C GLY A 178 1.45 -19.39 -14.26
N ILE A 179 0.46 -19.31 -15.16
CA ILE A 179 0.00 -20.43 -15.98
C ILE A 179 0.34 -20.17 -17.46
N ASP A 180 -0.35 -19.24 -18.10
CA ASP A 180 -0.19 -18.87 -19.51
C ASP A 180 0.32 -17.43 -19.70
N SER A 181 0.54 -16.71 -18.59
CA SER A 181 1.19 -15.40 -18.56
C SER A 181 2.34 -15.42 -17.54
N PRO A 182 3.52 -14.83 -17.85
CA PRO A 182 4.68 -14.92 -16.99
C PRO A 182 4.52 -14.09 -15.70
N PHE A 183 5.22 -14.51 -14.65
CA PHE A 183 5.54 -13.71 -13.48
C PHE A 183 7.06 -13.53 -13.43
N GLN A 184 7.50 -12.29 -13.41
CA GLN A 184 8.90 -11.93 -13.22
C GLN A 184 9.14 -11.60 -11.76
N GLU A 185 9.96 -12.36 -11.08
CA GLU A 185 10.37 -12.04 -9.71
C GLU A 185 11.05 -10.66 -9.67
N PRO A 186 10.87 -9.90 -8.58
CA PRO A 186 11.57 -8.63 -8.39
C PRO A 186 13.08 -8.82 -8.43
N GLU A 187 13.79 -7.94 -9.16
CA GLU A 187 15.25 -7.96 -9.24
C GLU A 187 15.90 -7.56 -7.92
N HIS A 188 15.36 -6.54 -7.26
CA HIS A 188 15.90 -5.95 -6.03
C HIS A 188 14.77 -5.53 -5.09
N PRO A 189 14.00 -6.49 -4.52
CA PRO A 189 12.97 -6.16 -3.54
C PRO A 189 13.61 -5.69 -2.23
N ASP A 190 12.93 -4.79 -1.54
CA ASP A 190 13.39 -4.29 -0.24
C ASP A 190 13.22 -5.36 0.86
N LEU A 191 12.21 -6.25 0.70
CA LEU A 191 11.97 -7.38 1.60
C LEU A 191 11.45 -8.60 0.83
N ILE A 192 11.97 -9.79 1.15
CA ILE A 192 11.46 -11.07 0.64
C ILE A 192 10.82 -11.84 1.79
N LEU A 193 9.58 -12.30 1.58
CA LEU A 193 8.80 -13.09 2.52
C LEU A 193 8.45 -14.43 1.89
N GLU A 194 9.06 -15.49 2.36
CA GLU A 194 8.74 -16.85 1.94
C GLU A 194 7.58 -17.39 2.78
N THR A 195 6.46 -17.70 2.10
CA THR A 195 5.25 -18.18 2.78
C THR A 195 5.06 -19.69 2.72
N SER A 196 6.10 -20.41 2.32
CA SER A 196 6.07 -21.88 2.18
C SER A 196 6.21 -22.61 3.51
N PHE A 197 7.01 -22.04 4.40
CA PHE A 197 7.42 -22.71 5.65
C PHE A 197 6.97 -21.96 6.90
N ASP A 198 6.78 -20.65 6.80
CA ASP A 198 6.43 -19.80 7.93
C ASP A 198 4.94 -19.72 8.16
N THR A 199 4.56 -19.63 9.41
CA THR A 199 3.21 -19.24 9.79
C THR A 199 2.97 -17.76 9.46
N VAL A 200 1.70 -17.38 9.26
CA VAL A 200 1.34 -15.97 9.05
C VAL A 200 1.89 -15.06 10.15
N LYS A 201 1.90 -15.54 11.41
CA LYS A 201 2.43 -14.78 12.56
C LYS A 201 3.93 -14.53 12.46
N GLN A 202 4.72 -15.53 12.05
CA GLN A 202 6.16 -15.38 11.88
C GLN A 202 6.49 -14.44 10.72
N THR A 203 5.80 -14.60 9.60
CA THR A 203 5.97 -13.73 8.43
C THR A 203 5.59 -12.29 8.76
N LEU A 204 4.46 -12.09 9.46
CA LEU A 204 4.02 -10.77 9.93
C LEU A 204 5.06 -10.12 10.84
N GLN A 205 5.65 -10.87 11.78
CA GLN A 205 6.68 -10.31 12.67
C GLN A 205 7.87 -9.78 11.88
N ARG A 206 8.36 -10.53 10.88
CA ARG A 206 9.44 -10.06 10.00
C ARG A 206 9.05 -8.80 9.22
N MET A 207 7.80 -8.71 8.75
CA MET A 207 7.30 -7.48 8.10
C MET A 207 7.34 -6.29 9.06
N ILE A 208 6.87 -6.47 10.27
CA ILE A 208 6.82 -5.42 11.30
C ILE A 208 8.22 -4.93 11.63
N ASP A 209 9.15 -5.86 11.89
CA ASP A 209 10.53 -5.54 12.25
C ASP A 209 11.24 -4.73 11.14
N PHE A 210 10.91 -5.00 9.88
CA PHE A 210 11.46 -4.28 8.73
C PHE A 210 10.74 -2.94 8.46
N ILE A 211 9.40 -2.94 8.49
CA ILE A 211 8.59 -1.81 8.01
C ILE A 211 8.47 -0.71 9.06
N VAL A 212 8.27 -1.05 10.34
CA VAL A 212 8.01 -0.03 11.38
C VAL A 212 9.12 1.01 11.47
N PRO A 213 10.41 0.67 11.46
CA PRO A 213 11.47 1.69 11.47
C PRO A 213 11.42 2.66 10.27
N LEU A 214 10.90 2.21 9.11
CA LEU A 214 10.84 3.00 7.88
C LEU A 214 9.65 3.97 7.83
N ILE A 215 8.60 3.68 8.61
CA ILE A 215 7.36 4.46 8.65
C ILE A 215 7.22 5.30 9.93
N GLN A 216 8.08 5.08 10.90
CA GLN A 216 8.12 5.90 12.10
C GLN A 216 8.60 7.31 11.77
N TYR A 217 7.94 8.32 12.35
CA TYR A 217 8.35 9.70 12.15
C TYR A 217 9.66 9.98 12.90
N HIS A 218 10.64 10.49 12.18
CA HIS A 218 11.89 10.97 12.75
C HIS A 218 12.00 12.47 12.45
N PRO A 219 11.84 13.34 13.44
CA PRO A 219 12.10 14.77 13.24
C PRO A 219 13.59 14.98 12.93
N GLU A 220 13.86 15.71 11.83
CA GLU A 220 15.21 16.19 11.51
C GLU A 220 15.68 17.27 12.50
#